data_44f8f481f60d3dde7558c35e0395bd5c
#
_entry.id   44f8f481f60d3dde7558c35e0395bd5c
#
_cell.length_a   1.000
_cell.length_b   1.000
_cell.length_c   1.000
_cell.angle_alpha   90.00
_cell.angle_beta   90.00
_cell.angle_gamma   90.00
#
_symmetry.space_group_name_H-M   'P 1'
#
loop_
_entity.id
_entity.type
_entity.pdbx_description
1 polymer ?
#
loop_
_entity_poly.entity_id
_entity_poly.type
_entity_poly.pdbx_seq_one_letter_code
_entity_poly.pdbx_strand_id
1 'polypeptide(L)'
;MEFYYPNYINDMWRIMGYIFHGDRNWFVDERAKCFKKEMIVEFLLDKGIALYDTASAIRRLQDNASDKFLEVVTPTDLPRLLGQIPRCTAIVTTGQKATDTLCDTFHISQPAIGSFSPFVTEGRELRLYRMPSSSRAYPMKLEKKAVFYRKMLEEIGLL
;
A
#
# COMPACT_ATOMS: atom_id res chain seq x y z
N MET A 1 -18.03 1.89 -1.67
CA MET A 1 -17.20 3.09 -1.57
C MET A 1 -16.07 3.01 -2.59
N GLU A 2 -16.03 3.94 -3.49
CA GLU A 2 -14.97 4.00 -4.52
C GLU A 2 -13.72 4.64 -3.96
N PHE A 3 -12.93 3.84 -3.24
CA PHE A 3 -11.74 4.33 -2.57
C PHE A 3 -10.80 3.16 -2.27
N TYR A 4 -9.50 3.42 -2.12
CA TYR A 4 -8.52 2.38 -1.83
C TYR A 4 -8.66 1.88 -0.39
N TYR A 5 -8.54 0.56 -0.22
CA TYR A 5 -8.72 -0.12 1.06
C TYR A 5 -10.05 0.22 1.74
N PRO A 6 -11.18 0.16 1.01
CA PRO A 6 -12.49 0.57 1.56
C PRO A 6 -13.06 -0.46 2.54
N ASN A 7 -12.57 -1.69 2.52
CA ASN A 7 -13.11 -2.76 3.36
C ASN A 7 -12.84 -2.45 4.83
N TYR A 8 -13.90 -2.38 5.63
CA TYR A 8 -13.83 -2.04 7.05
C TYR A 8 -12.91 -2.97 7.85
N ILE A 9 -12.73 -4.21 7.41
CA ILE A 9 -11.83 -5.17 8.05
C ILE A 9 -10.38 -5.08 7.56
N ASN A 10 -10.07 -4.18 6.61
CA ASN A 10 -8.69 -3.91 6.22
C ASN A 10 -8.08 -2.91 7.20
N ASP A 11 -6.82 -3.13 7.59
CA ASP A 11 -6.18 -2.35 8.64
C ASP A 11 -5.36 -1.14 8.14
N MET A 12 -5.30 -0.88 6.83
CA MET A 12 -4.45 0.20 6.29
C MET A 12 -4.68 1.54 7.01
N TRP A 13 -5.93 1.99 7.09
CA TRP A 13 -6.23 3.29 7.68
C TRP A 13 -6.14 3.28 9.20
N ARG A 14 -6.31 2.12 9.82
CA ARG A 14 -6.04 1.96 11.25
C ARG A 14 -4.55 2.03 11.56
N ILE A 15 -3.71 1.46 10.71
CA ILE A 15 -2.25 1.55 10.82
C ILE A 15 -1.82 3.01 10.70
N MET A 16 -2.33 3.73 9.71
CA MET A 16 -2.00 5.14 9.49
C MET A 16 -2.47 6.02 10.65
N GLY A 17 -3.68 5.82 11.13
CA GLY A 17 -4.20 6.55 12.30
C GLY A 17 -3.37 6.28 13.55
N TYR A 18 -3.02 5.02 13.78
CA TYR A 18 -2.19 4.63 14.91
C TYR A 18 -0.80 5.28 14.87
N ILE A 19 -0.17 5.29 13.71
CA ILE A 19 1.18 5.87 13.55
C ILE A 19 1.19 7.39 13.66
N PHE A 20 0.31 8.07 12.93
CA PHE A 20 0.36 9.53 12.81
C PHE A 20 -0.38 10.26 13.93
N HIS A 21 -1.36 9.62 14.55
CA HIS A 21 -2.23 10.24 15.56
C HIS A 21 -2.31 9.49 16.88
N GLY A 22 -1.64 8.34 17.00
CA GLY A 22 -1.71 7.52 18.22
C GLY A 22 -3.08 6.88 18.46
N ASP A 23 -3.93 6.84 17.44
CA ASP A 23 -5.30 6.36 17.55
C ASP A 23 -5.67 5.54 16.31
N ARG A 24 -5.82 4.22 16.50
CA ARG A 24 -6.19 3.32 15.39
C ARG A 24 -7.55 3.63 14.79
N ASN A 25 -8.41 4.33 15.54
CA ASN A 25 -9.76 4.69 15.08
C ASN A 25 -9.85 6.12 14.55
N TRP A 26 -8.73 6.80 14.36
CA TRP A 26 -8.69 8.19 13.89
C TRP A 26 -9.47 8.39 12.59
N PHE A 27 -9.31 7.47 11.63
CA PHE A 27 -10.00 7.51 10.35
C PHE A 27 -11.26 6.62 10.29
N VAL A 28 -11.72 6.12 11.43
CA VAL A 28 -12.82 5.16 11.49
C VAL A 28 -14.10 5.83 11.97
N ASP A 29 -15.19 5.57 11.25
CA ASP A 29 -16.55 5.88 11.70
C ASP A 29 -17.16 4.58 12.25
N GLU A 30 -17.16 4.44 13.57
CA GLU A 30 -17.61 3.22 14.25
C GLU A 30 -19.12 2.98 14.08
N ARG A 31 -19.90 4.05 13.97
CA ARG A 31 -21.36 3.95 13.81
C ARG A 31 -21.73 3.42 12.43
N ALA A 32 -21.16 4.02 11.38
CA ALA A 32 -21.41 3.63 10.00
C ALA A 32 -20.61 2.39 9.59
N LYS A 33 -19.66 1.94 10.42
CA LYS A 33 -18.73 0.84 10.11
C LYS A 33 -18.03 1.05 8.77
N CYS A 34 -17.46 2.23 8.60
CA CYS A 34 -16.72 2.62 7.41
C CYS A 34 -15.57 3.55 7.79
N PHE A 35 -14.78 3.94 6.81
CA PHE A 35 -13.69 4.89 7.01
C PHE A 35 -14.13 6.31 6.64
N LYS A 36 -13.53 7.30 7.27
CA LYS A 36 -13.79 8.71 7.01
C LYS A 36 -13.02 9.15 5.76
N LYS A 37 -13.58 8.90 4.59
CA LYS A 37 -12.94 9.11 3.29
C LYS A 37 -12.34 10.51 3.13
N GLU A 38 -13.08 11.55 3.49
CA GLU A 38 -12.63 12.93 3.30
C GLU A 38 -11.39 13.25 4.13
N MET A 39 -11.33 12.75 5.37
CA MET A 39 -10.15 12.90 6.22
C MET A 39 -8.94 12.16 5.65
N ILE A 40 -9.18 10.98 5.08
CA ILE A 40 -8.11 10.18 4.47
C ILE A 40 -7.57 10.89 3.23
N VAL A 41 -8.43 11.44 2.40
CA VAL A 41 -8.01 12.19 1.20
C VAL A 41 -7.15 13.38 1.60
N GLU A 42 -7.56 14.17 2.59
CA GLU A 42 -6.76 15.28 3.10
C GLU A 42 -5.40 14.83 3.62
N PHE A 43 -5.39 13.71 4.36
CA PHE A 43 -4.16 13.13 4.88
C PHE A 43 -3.20 12.74 3.74
N LEU A 44 -3.70 12.06 2.71
CA LEU A 44 -2.88 11.64 1.59
C LEU A 44 -2.31 12.83 0.80
N LEU A 45 -3.12 13.85 0.59
CA LEU A 45 -2.68 15.08 -0.09
C LEU A 45 -1.63 15.81 0.73
N ASP A 46 -1.82 15.92 2.04
CA ASP A 46 -0.89 16.58 2.94
C ASP A 46 0.46 15.85 2.97
N LYS A 47 0.45 14.53 2.98
CA LYS A 47 1.68 13.72 3.05
C LYS A 47 2.31 13.44 1.69
N GLY A 48 1.64 13.78 0.60
CA GLY A 48 2.14 13.49 -0.74
C GLY A 48 2.14 12.00 -1.08
N ILE A 49 1.13 11.27 -0.61
CA ILE A 49 1.00 9.83 -0.86
C ILE A 49 0.01 9.60 -2.00
N ALA A 50 0.46 8.94 -3.06
CA ALA A 50 -0.40 8.49 -4.14
C ALA A 50 -0.70 7.00 -3.99
N LEU A 51 -1.92 6.60 -4.27
CA LEU A 51 -2.36 5.21 -4.21
C LEU A 51 -2.83 4.74 -5.57
N TYR A 52 -2.55 3.50 -5.89
CA TYR A 52 -3.07 2.85 -7.09
C TYR A 52 -3.03 1.32 -6.94
N ASP A 53 -3.93 0.64 -7.62
CA ASP A 53 -3.92 -0.81 -7.65
C ASP A 53 -2.86 -1.32 -8.63
N THR A 54 -2.29 -2.50 -8.37
CA THR A 54 -1.28 -3.11 -9.24
C THR A 54 -1.87 -3.69 -10.52
N ALA A 55 -3.20 -3.74 -10.63
CA ALA A 55 -3.90 -4.22 -11.81
C ALA A 55 -5.11 -3.36 -12.08
N SER A 56 -5.38 -3.06 -13.36
CA SER A 56 -6.59 -2.37 -13.80
C SER A 56 -7.75 -3.34 -14.05
N ALA A 57 -7.46 -4.63 -14.20
CA ALA A 57 -8.46 -5.70 -14.28
C ALA A 57 -7.94 -6.94 -13.56
N ILE A 58 -8.77 -7.52 -12.69
CA ILE A 58 -8.42 -8.70 -11.91
C ILE A 58 -9.55 -9.70 -11.93
N ARG A 59 -9.23 -10.95 -11.63
CA ARG A 59 -10.20 -12.03 -11.41
C ARG A 59 -9.88 -12.68 -10.07
N ARG A 60 -10.90 -12.83 -9.22
CA ARG A 60 -10.74 -13.56 -7.96
C ARG A 60 -10.88 -15.05 -8.21
N LEU A 61 -9.90 -15.79 -7.74
CA LEU A 61 -9.93 -17.25 -7.78
C LEU A 61 -10.61 -17.77 -6.50
N GLN A 62 -11.37 -18.87 -6.63
CA GLN A 62 -12.03 -19.53 -5.50
C GLN A 62 -12.96 -18.60 -4.68
N ASP A 63 -13.44 -17.53 -5.29
CA ASP A 63 -14.34 -16.57 -4.64
C ASP A 63 -13.82 -16.12 -3.26
N ASN A 64 -12.52 -15.89 -3.15
CA ASN A 64 -11.83 -15.56 -1.91
C ASN A 64 -11.30 -14.13 -1.96
N ALA A 65 -11.44 -13.39 -0.85
CA ALA A 65 -10.98 -12.01 -0.73
C ALA A 65 -9.47 -11.88 -0.49
N SER A 66 -8.75 -12.98 -0.27
CA SER A 66 -7.30 -12.96 -0.08
C SER A 66 -6.58 -12.65 -1.39
N ASP A 67 -5.59 -11.75 -1.34
CA ASP A 67 -4.83 -11.33 -2.52
C ASP A 67 -4.13 -12.49 -3.24
N LYS A 68 -3.74 -13.52 -2.53
CA LYS A 68 -3.09 -14.70 -3.13
C LYS A 68 -3.97 -15.48 -4.11
N PHE A 69 -5.29 -15.27 -4.06
CA PHE A 69 -6.26 -15.89 -4.96
C PHE A 69 -6.73 -14.94 -6.06
N LEU A 70 -6.03 -13.84 -6.29
CA LEU A 70 -6.31 -12.94 -7.40
C LEU A 70 -5.53 -13.36 -8.64
N GLU A 71 -6.18 -13.31 -9.79
CA GLU A 71 -5.55 -13.45 -11.09
C GLU A 71 -5.49 -12.08 -11.76
N VAL A 72 -4.29 -11.62 -12.09
CA VAL A 72 -4.11 -10.34 -12.78
C VAL A 72 -4.39 -10.53 -14.27
N VAL A 73 -5.47 -9.88 -14.75
CA VAL A 73 -5.87 -9.94 -16.16
C VAL A 73 -5.21 -8.80 -16.95
N THR A 74 -5.23 -7.58 -16.40
CA THR A 74 -4.59 -6.42 -17.02
C THR A 74 -3.74 -5.70 -15.98
N PRO A 75 -2.39 -5.80 -16.07
CA PRO A 75 -1.51 -5.08 -15.17
C PRO A 75 -1.65 -3.57 -15.32
N THR A 76 -1.48 -2.84 -14.23
CA THR A 76 -1.41 -1.38 -14.26
C THR A 76 -0.12 -0.93 -14.96
N ASP A 77 -0.22 0.09 -15.81
CA ASP A 77 0.93 0.69 -16.47
C ASP A 77 1.69 1.59 -15.48
N LEU A 78 2.56 0.98 -14.70
CA LEU A 78 3.31 1.66 -13.65
C LEU A 78 4.31 2.70 -14.17
N PRO A 79 5.08 2.43 -15.25
CA PRO A 79 5.96 3.47 -15.81
C PRO A 79 5.21 4.75 -16.20
N ARG A 80 4.03 4.61 -16.78
CA ARG A 80 3.18 5.74 -17.15
C ARG A 80 2.72 6.52 -15.91
N LEU A 81 2.28 5.81 -14.86
CA LEU A 81 1.86 6.46 -13.61
C LEU A 81 3.02 7.19 -12.95
N LEU A 82 4.21 6.59 -12.91
CA LEU A 82 5.40 7.24 -12.36
C LEU A 82 5.77 8.51 -13.11
N GLY A 83 5.56 8.54 -14.42
CA GLY A 83 5.76 9.74 -15.23
C GLY A 83 4.87 10.90 -14.82
N GLN A 84 3.71 10.63 -14.23
CA GLN A 84 2.79 11.64 -13.74
C GLN A 84 3.16 12.19 -12.36
N ILE A 85 4.05 11.51 -11.63
CA ILE A 85 4.52 11.90 -10.30
C ILE A 85 6.05 11.95 -10.26
N PRO A 86 6.67 12.93 -10.93
CA PRO A 86 8.12 12.96 -11.14
C PRO A 86 8.94 13.13 -9.85
N ARG A 87 8.32 13.54 -8.74
CA ARG A 87 9.00 13.69 -7.44
C ARG A 87 8.96 12.44 -6.58
N CYS A 88 8.26 11.40 -7.02
CA CYS A 88 8.20 10.14 -6.29
C CYS A 88 9.57 9.48 -6.24
N THR A 89 10.03 9.13 -5.05
CA THR A 89 11.33 8.46 -4.82
C THR A 89 11.17 7.08 -4.21
N ALA A 90 9.99 6.75 -3.72
CA ALA A 90 9.72 5.47 -3.09
C ALA A 90 8.37 4.93 -3.54
N ILE A 91 8.34 3.63 -3.81
CA ILE A 91 7.11 2.87 -4.08
C ILE A 91 6.96 1.89 -2.93
N VAL A 92 5.76 1.76 -2.41
CA VAL A 92 5.46 0.84 -1.31
C VAL A 92 4.44 -0.19 -1.79
N THR A 93 4.76 -1.46 -1.64
CA THR A 93 3.80 -2.55 -1.88
C THR A 93 3.36 -3.14 -0.56
N THR A 94 2.09 -3.52 -0.51
CA THR A 94 1.51 -4.21 0.65
C THR A 94 1.02 -5.58 0.21
N GLY A 95 1.64 -6.62 0.76
CA GLY A 95 1.30 -8.00 0.45
C GLY A 95 2.10 -8.58 -0.72
N GLN A 96 1.99 -9.90 -0.87
CA GLN A 96 2.81 -10.67 -1.80
C GLN A 96 2.49 -10.38 -3.26
N LYS A 97 1.21 -10.30 -3.61
CA LYS A 97 0.79 -10.13 -5.01
C LYS A 97 1.28 -8.81 -5.60
N ALA A 98 1.13 -7.71 -4.84
CA ALA A 98 1.62 -6.41 -5.27
C ALA A 98 3.14 -6.43 -5.44
N THR A 99 3.85 -7.05 -4.50
CA THR A 99 5.31 -7.17 -4.57
C THR A 99 5.74 -7.95 -5.80
N ASP A 100 5.11 -9.09 -6.07
CA ASP A 100 5.41 -9.91 -7.27
C ASP A 100 5.23 -9.08 -8.55
N THR A 101 4.12 -8.36 -8.64
CA THR A 101 3.79 -7.56 -9.83
C THR A 101 4.85 -6.47 -10.06
N LEU A 102 5.24 -5.75 -9.03
CA LEU A 102 6.25 -4.69 -9.14
C LEU A 102 7.63 -5.25 -9.49
N CYS A 103 8.02 -6.34 -8.84
CA CYS A 103 9.31 -6.96 -9.11
C CYS A 103 9.40 -7.52 -10.53
N ASP A 104 8.32 -8.09 -11.04
CA ASP A 104 8.26 -8.56 -12.42
C ASP A 104 8.31 -7.40 -13.42
N THR A 105 7.58 -6.32 -13.15
CA THR A 105 7.53 -5.15 -14.02
C THR A 105 8.89 -4.49 -14.17
N PHE A 106 9.62 -4.31 -13.08
CA PHE A 106 10.89 -3.59 -13.06
C PHE A 106 12.12 -4.50 -13.03
N HIS A 107 11.93 -5.81 -13.10
CA HIS A 107 13.00 -6.83 -13.09
C HIS A 107 13.94 -6.68 -11.90
N ILE A 108 13.37 -6.58 -10.71
CA ILE A 108 14.12 -6.44 -9.46
C ILE A 108 13.87 -7.61 -8.54
N SER A 109 14.84 -7.89 -7.67
CA SER A 109 14.71 -8.91 -6.63
C SER A 109 13.74 -8.47 -5.55
N GLN A 110 12.95 -9.41 -5.04
CA GLN A 110 12.02 -9.10 -3.95
C GLN A 110 12.78 -8.74 -2.67
N PRO A 111 12.48 -7.59 -2.05
CA PRO A 111 13.04 -7.30 -0.74
C PRO A 111 12.37 -8.16 0.33
N ALA A 112 13.04 -8.33 1.45
CA ALA A 112 12.41 -8.92 2.63
C ALA A 112 11.29 -8.02 3.15
N ILE A 113 10.31 -8.58 3.85
CA ILE A 113 9.24 -7.80 4.47
C ILE A 113 9.85 -6.76 5.42
N GLY A 114 9.42 -5.52 5.28
CA GLY A 114 9.93 -4.39 6.04
C GLY A 114 11.21 -3.77 5.48
N SER A 115 11.69 -4.25 4.35
CA SER A 115 12.92 -3.78 3.71
C SER A 115 12.63 -3.20 2.33
N PHE A 116 13.67 -2.76 1.63
CA PHE A 116 13.53 -2.22 0.29
C PHE A 116 14.60 -2.75 -0.66
N SER A 117 14.31 -2.67 -1.96
CA SER A 117 15.27 -2.88 -3.04
C SER A 117 15.39 -1.60 -3.85
N PRO A 118 16.60 -1.08 -4.07
CA PRO A 118 16.79 0.07 -4.95
C PRO A 118 16.70 -0.38 -6.41
N PHE A 119 16.18 0.50 -7.28
CA PHE A 119 16.16 0.25 -8.71
C PHE A 119 16.15 1.56 -9.48
N VAL A 120 16.47 1.47 -10.77
CA VAL A 120 16.49 2.62 -11.68
C VAL A 120 15.52 2.33 -12.81
N THR A 121 14.67 3.30 -13.14
CA THR A 121 13.79 3.24 -14.30
C THR A 121 13.74 4.62 -14.95
N GLU A 122 13.95 4.66 -16.27
CA GLU A 122 13.96 5.91 -17.06
C GLU A 122 14.84 7.00 -16.45
N GLY A 123 16.04 6.61 -15.98
CA GLY A 123 16.99 7.53 -15.38
C GLY A 123 16.65 7.97 -13.94
N ARG A 124 15.61 7.45 -13.33
CA ARG A 124 15.21 7.76 -11.96
C ARG A 124 15.64 6.68 -11.00
N GLU A 125 16.22 7.08 -9.89
CA GLU A 125 16.53 6.19 -8.78
C GLU A 125 15.33 6.11 -7.84
N LEU A 126 14.82 4.90 -7.62
CA LEU A 126 13.68 4.63 -6.78
C LEU A 126 13.99 3.50 -5.79
N ARG A 127 13.20 3.43 -4.72
CA ARG A 127 13.23 2.32 -3.77
C ARG A 127 11.88 1.64 -3.76
N LEU A 128 11.88 0.31 -3.85
CA LEU A 128 10.67 -0.47 -3.64
C LEU A 128 10.68 -1.03 -2.21
N TYR A 129 9.81 -0.51 -1.37
CA TYR A 129 9.57 -1.01 -0.02
C TYR A 129 8.51 -2.10 -0.02
N ARG A 130 8.79 -3.18 0.68
CA ARG A 130 7.81 -4.26 0.87
C ARG A 130 7.29 -4.25 2.29
N MET A 131 5.98 -3.97 2.44
CA MET A 131 5.32 -3.97 3.74
C MET A 131 4.44 -5.21 3.89
N PRO A 132 4.19 -5.66 5.13
CA PRO A 132 3.23 -6.74 5.34
C PRO A 132 1.84 -6.31 4.87
N SER A 133 1.03 -7.28 4.45
CA SER A 133 -0.34 -7.00 4.01
C SER A 133 -1.14 -6.32 5.12
N SER A 134 -1.94 -5.32 4.72
CA SER A 134 -2.87 -4.64 5.63
C SER A 134 -4.17 -5.41 5.85
N SER A 135 -4.39 -6.49 5.11
CA SER A 135 -5.56 -7.36 5.29
C SER A 135 -5.53 -8.04 6.65
N ARG A 136 -6.68 -8.12 7.32
CA ARG A 136 -6.80 -8.90 8.55
C ARG A 136 -6.62 -10.41 8.33
N ALA A 137 -6.77 -10.87 7.11
CA ALA A 137 -6.47 -12.26 6.77
C ALA A 137 -4.97 -12.57 6.91
N TYR A 138 -4.11 -11.56 6.88
CA TYR A 138 -2.68 -11.72 7.10
C TYR A 138 -2.40 -11.85 8.60
N PRO A 139 -1.80 -12.96 9.06
CA PRO A 139 -1.71 -13.31 10.49
C PRO A 139 -0.64 -12.51 11.24
N MET A 140 -0.86 -11.21 11.38
CA MET A 140 0.02 -10.31 12.13
C MET A 140 -0.84 -9.26 12.83
N LYS A 141 -0.54 -8.97 14.08
CA LYS A 141 -1.27 -7.95 14.85
C LYS A 141 -1.02 -6.57 14.27
N LEU A 142 -2.00 -5.67 14.41
CA LEU A 142 -1.93 -4.31 13.90
C LEU A 142 -0.71 -3.57 14.44
N GLU A 143 -0.41 -3.67 15.72
CA GLU A 143 0.72 -3.00 16.35
C GLU A 143 2.05 -3.46 15.74
N LYS A 144 2.15 -4.74 15.41
CA LYS A 144 3.35 -5.29 14.78
C LYS A 144 3.47 -4.83 13.32
N LYS A 145 2.37 -4.79 12.57
CA LYS A 145 2.34 -4.20 11.24
C LYS A 145 2.80 -2.74 11.30
N ALA A 146 2.29 -1.99 12.28
CA ALA A 146 2.63 -0.58 12.44
C ALA A 146 4.12 -0.34 12.65
N VAL A 147 4.85 -1.26 13.29
CA VAL A 147 6.31 -1.14 13.44
C VAL A 147 6.98 -1.11 12.07
N PHE A 148 6.60 -1.99 11.16
CA PHE A 148 7.16 -2.03 9.80
C PHE A 148 6.82 -0.76 9.02
N TYR A 149 5.57 -0.34 9.04
CA TYR A 149 5.13 0.86 8.32
C TYR A 149 5.77 2.13 8.88
N ARG A 150 5.91 2.23 10.21
CA ARG A 150 6.57 3.38 10.84
C ARG A 150 8.01 3.52 10.40
N LYS A 151 8.75 2.43 10.43
CA LYS A 151 10.17 2.43 10.01
C LYS A 151 10.31 2.91 8.56
N MET A 152 9.48 2.40 7.67
CA MET A 152 9.49 2.81 6.27
C MET A 152 9.17 4.30 6.13
N LEU A 153 8.13 4.77 6.80
CA LEU A 153 7.71 6.18 6.75
C LEU A 153 8.81 7.11 7.29
N GLU A 154 9.51 6.71 8.32
CA GLU A 154 10.67 7.46 8.84
C GLU A 154 11.81 7.52 7.81
N GLU A 155 12.13 6.40 7.17
CA GLU A 155 13.19 6.31 6.17
C GLU A 155 12.92 7.18 4.95
N ILE A 156 11.66 7.30 4.52
CA ILE A 156 11.29 8.12 3.36
C ILE A 156 10.94 9.56 3.72
N GLY A 157 11.04 9.93 4.99
CA GLY A 157 10.90 11.31 5.43
C GLY A 157 9.46 11.79 5.64
N LEU A 158 8.48 10.90 5.75
CA LEU A 158 7.08 11.26 6.00
C LEU A 158 6.73 11.30 7.49
N LEU A 159 7.62 10.84 8.33
CA LEU A 159 7.40 10.79 9.77
C LEU A 159 8.63 11.28 10.52
#